data_05a4b1288c19ab3da84b6091b64c7738
#
_entry.id   05a4b1288c19ab3da84b6091b64c7738
#
_cell.length_a   1.000
_cell.length_b   1.000
_cell.length_c   1.000
_cell.angle_alpha   90.00
_cell.angle_beta   90.00
_cell.angle_gamma   90.00
#
_symmetry.space_group_name_H-M   'P 1'
#
loop_
_entity.id
_entity.type
_entity.pdbx_description
1 polymer ?
#
loop_
_entity_poly.entity_id
_entity_poly.type
_entity_poly.pdbx_seq_one_letter_code
_entity_poly.pdbx_strand_id
1 'polypeptide(L)'
;HSTSRRQRQMCIRDRAKGKNTICPDYPQPAWFYSLCDELGLYVIDRANINAPERSGDRTVGGTPSNDPKLVGDYLERVKAMYYRSRNFTCVIAYELGGPSGNGYNMYKAYQWLKSVEKSRPVIYADADGEWNSDL
;
A
#
# COMPACT_ATOMS: atom_id res chain seq x y z
N HIS A 1 -18.64 7.48 -13.22
CA HIS A 1 -18.34 6.07 -13.48
C HIS A 1 -18.86 5.18 -12.38
N SER A 2 -19.30 3.98 -12.74
CA SER A 2 -19.89 3.03 -11.78
C SER A 2 -18.92 2.64 -10.66
N THR A 3 -17.65 2.46 -10.98
CA THR A 3 -16.62 2.10 -9.99
C THR A 3 -16.40 3.23 -8.98
N SER A 4 -16.29 4.47 -9.45
CA SER A 4 -16.11 5.64 -8.59
C SER A 4 -17.32 5.86 -7.69
N ARG A 5 -18.53 5.69 -8.24
CA ARG A 5 -19.76 5.81 -7.48
C ARG A 5 -19.82 4.74 -6.38
N ARG A 6 -19.46 3.51 -6.72
CA ARG A 6 -19.43 2.40 -5.75
C ARG A 6 -18.45 2.70 -4.61
N GLN A 7 -17.25 3.15 -4.93
CA GLN A 7 -16.25 3.49 -3.93
C GLN A 7 -16.72 4.62 -3.02
N ARG A 8 -17.34 5.66 -3.60
CA ARG A 8 -17.89 6.77 -2.82
C ARG A 8 -18.98 6.28 -1.87
N GLN A 9 -19.88 5.42 -2.33
CA GLN A 9 -20.93 4.86 -1.49
C GLN A 9 -20.35 4.00 -0.37
N MET A 10 -19.29 3.24 -0.65
CA MET A 10 -18.62 2.44 0.37
C MET A 10 -18.01 3.31 1.46
N CYS A 11 -17.35 4.41 1.10
CA CYS A 11 -16.78 5.35 2.07
C CYS A 11 -17.85 5.95 2.96
N ILE A 12 -18.96 6.42 2.38
CA ILE A 12 -20.08 6.99 3.13
C ILE A 12 -20.69 5.94 4.07
N ARG A 13 -20.87 4.72 3.58
CA ARG A 13 -21.42 3.62 4.36
C ARG A 13 -20.51 3.27 5.54
N ASP A 14 -19.22 3.18 5.30
CA ASP A 14 -18.24 2.84 6.34
C ASP A 14 -18.23 3.90 7.43
N ARG A 15 -18.29 5.16 7.05
CA ARG A 15 -18.36 6.25 8.04
C ARG A 15 -19.64 6.18 8.86
N ALA A 16 -20.77 5.89 8.22
CA ALA A 16 -22.06 5.76 8.89
C ALA A 16 -22.09 4.58 9.87
N LYS A 17 -21.31 3.53 9.60
CA LYS A 17 -21.18 2.37 10.50
C LYS A 17 -20.17 2.57 11.61
N GLY A 18 -19.59 3.76 11.73
CA GLY A 18 -18.60 4.07 12.75
C GLY A 18 -17.18 3.62 12.44
N LYS A 19 -16.93 3.11 11.24
CA LYS A 19 -15.58 2.80 10.80
C LYS A 19 -14.82 4.08 10.54
N ASN A 20 -13.56 4.13 10.95
CA ASN A 20 -12.73 5.31 10.76
C ASN A 20 -11.47 5.05 9.92
N THR A 21 -11.18 3.81 9.55
CA THR A 21 -9.99 3.46 8.77
C THR A 21 -10.37 2.58 7.59
N ILE A 22 -9.84 2.92 6.42
CA ILE A 22 -10.05 2.16 5.17
C ILE A 22 -8.69 1.72 4.66
N CYS A 23 -8.61 0.46 4.21
CA CYS A 23 -7.40 -0.12 3.61
C CYS A 23 -7.72 -0.54 2.17
N PRO A 24 -7.59 0.33 1.18
CA PRO A 24 -7.82 -0.04 -0.21
C PRO A 24 -6.79 -1.09 -0.68
N ASP A 25 -7.21 -1.96 -1.58
CA ASP A 25 -6.31 -3.01 -2.09
C ASP A 25 -5.24 -2.47 -3.03
N TYR A 26 -5.44 -1.28 -3.59
CA TYR A 26 -4.52 -0.61 -4.50
C TYR A 26 -4.78 0.89 -4.46
N PRO A 27 -3.83 1.73 -4.97
CA PRO A 27 -3.99 3.18 -4.91
C PRO A 27 -5.25 3.66 -5.63
N GLN A 28 -5.92 4.63 -5.02
CA GLN A 28 -7.19 5.16 -5.49
C GLN A 28 -6.99 6.49 -6.22
N PRO A 29 -8.00 6.98 -6.97
CA PRO A 29 -7.93 8.31 -7.56
C PRO A 29 -7.97 9.39 -6.48
N ALA A 30 -7.46 10.58 -6.84
CA ALA A 30 -7.32 11.69 -5.87
C ALA A 30 -8.62 12.06 -5.16
N TRP A 31 -9.77 11.97 -5.84
CA TRP A 31 -11.05 12.30 -5.23
C TRP A 31 -11.39 11.40 -4.03
N PHE A 32 -10.90 10.15 -4.03
CA PHE A 32 -11.11 9.23 -2.92
C PHE A 32 -10.45 9.77 -1.64
N TYR A 33 -9.20 10.20 -1.74
CA TYR A 33 -8.47 10.72 -0.58
C TYR A 33 -9.08 12.05 -0.11
N SER A 34 -9.50 12.90 -1.04
CA SER A 34 -10.19 14.14 -0.71
C SER A 34 -11.49 13.86 0.05
N LEU A 35 -12.24 12.84 -0.39
CA LEU A 35 -13.48 12.44 0.29
C LEU A 35 -13.18 11.90 1.69
N CYS A 36 -12.13 11.12 1.85
CA CYS A 36 -11.74 10.60 3.16
C CYS A 36 -11.35 11.74 4.11
N ASP A 37 -10.59 12.74 3.61
CA ASP A 37 -10.29 13.93 4.39
C ASP A 37 -11.57 14.62 4.86
N GLU A 38 -12.52 14.80 3.95
CA GLU A 38 -13.80 15.47 4.21
C GLU A 38 -14.65 14.72 5.23
N LEU A 39 -14.69 13.39 5.15
CA LEU A 39 -15.49 12.55 6.03
C LEU A 39 -14.80 12.19 7.34
N GLY A 40 -13.55 12.57 7.52
CA GLY A 40 -12.78 12.21 8.71
C GLY A 40 -12.39 10.73 8.75
N LEU A 41 -12.18 10.11 7.60
CA LEU A 41 -11.73 8.73 7.50
C LEU A 41 -10.22 8.69 7.35
N TYR A 42 -9.59 7.72 8.00
CA TYR A 42 -8.16 7.46 7.82
C TYR A 42 -7.94 6.40 6.75
N VAL A 43 -6.81 6.49 6.07
CA VAL A 43 -6.46 5.57 4.99
C VAL A 43 -5.09 4.96 5.27
N ILE A 44 -5.01 3.64 5.16
CA ILE A 44 -3.74 2.93 5.02
C ILE A 44 -3.63 2.62 3.53
N ASP A 45 -2.76 3.34 2.84
CA ASP A 45 -2.64 3.20 1.39
C ASP A 45 -1.73 2.02 1.05
N ARG A 46 -2.02 1.33 -0.04
CA ARG A 46 -1.32 0.11 -0.42
C ARG A 46 -0.85 0.23 -1.86
N ALA A 47 0.39 -0.16 -2.13
CA ALA A 47 0.89 -0.24 -3.49
C ALA A 47 0.16 -1.33 -4.27
N ASN A 48 0.05 -1.15 -5.58
CA ASN A 48 -0.60 -2.11 -6.46
C ASN A 48 0.32 -3.30 -6.73
N ILE A 49 0.58 -4.09 -5.68
CA ILE A 49 1.41 -5.29 -5.70
C ILE A 49 0.61 -6.39 -5.03
N ASN A 50 0.38 -7.48 -5.76
CA ASN A 50 -0.32 -8.64 -5.24
C ASN A 50 0.10 -9.88 -6.03
N ALA A 51 0.89 -10.76 -5.41
CA ALA A 51 1.42 -11.96 -6.05
C ALA A 51 1.45 -13.11 -5.05
N PRO A 52 0.28 -13.63 -4.65
CA PRO A 52 0.21 -14.62 -3.58
C PRO A 52 0.67 -16.03 -3.97
N GLU A 53 0.69 -16.36 -5.26
CA GLU A 53 0.82 -17.72 -5.74
C GLU A 53 2.12 -18.41 -5.34
N ARG A 54 3.22 -17.67 -5.25
CA ARG A 54 4.51 -18.22 -4.82
C ARG A 54 5.09 -17.44 -3.66
N SER A 55 4.22 -16.87 -2.85
CA SER A 55 4.64 -15.97 -1.77
C SER A 55 5.53 -16.65 -0.73
N GLY A 56 5.44 -17.95 -0.56
CA GLY A 56 6.29 -18.70 0.37
C GLY A 56 7.65 -19.10 -0.19
N ASP A 57 7.88 -18.91 -1.49
CA ASP A 57 9.14 -19.32 -2.13
C ASP A 57 10.19 -18.22 -1.96
N ARG A 58 11.12 -18.45 -1.05
CA ARG A 58 12.18 -17.48 -0.70
C ARG A 58 13.44 -17.61 -1.56
N THR A 59 13.44 -18.49 -2.55
CA THR A 59 14.59 -18.60 -3.47
C THR A 59 14.62 -17.43 -4.43
N VAL A 60 15.82 -17.08 -4.91
CA VAL A 60 15.97 -16.03 -5.91
C VAL A 60 15.24 -16.43 -7.19
N GLY A 61 14.32 -15.57 -7.65
CA GLY A 61 13.46 -15.86 -8.80
C GLY A 61 12.23 -16.70 -8.46
N GLY A 62 12.02 -17.09 -7.21
CA GLY A 62 10.85 -17.81 -6.74
C GLY A 62 9.60 -16.92 -6.73
N THR A 63 9.35 -16.25 -5.59
CA THR A 63 8.33 -15.21 -5.60
C THR A 63 8.79 -14.02 -6.45
N PRO A 64 7.90 -13.35 -7.19
CA PRO A 64 8.25 -12.13 -7.89
C PRO A 64 8.88 -11.06 -6.98
N SER A 65 8.53 -11.04 -5.72
CA SER A 65 9.09 -10.12 -4.72
C SER A 65 10.58 -10.36 -4.45
N ASN A 66 11.09 -11.54 -4.79
CA ASN A 66 12.50 -11.88 -4.65
C ASN A 66 13.17 -12.16 -6.00
N ASP A 67 12.67 -11.55 -7.05
CA ASP A 67 13.28 -11.59 -8.37
C ASP A 67 13.87 -10.22 -8.70
N PRO A 68 15.21 -10.07 -8.63
CA PRO A 68 15.85 -8.76 -8.86
C PRO A 68 15.56 -8.16 -10.23
N LYS A 69 15.19 -8.95 -11.21
CA LYS A 69 14.81 -8.46 -12.54
C LYS A 69 13.57 -7.59 -12.50
N LEU A 70 12.73 -7.74 -11.47
CA LEU A 70 11.46 -7.02 -11.32
C LEU A 70 11.56 -5.84 -10.34
N VAL A 71 12.74 -5.54 -9.81
CA VAL A 71 12.89 -4.49 -8.80
C VAL A 71 12.37 -3.14 -9.29
N GLY A 72 12.61 -2.81 -10.55
CA GLY A 72 12.13 -1.56 -11.14
C GLY A 72 10.60 -1.45 -11.11
N ASP A 73 9.91 -2.53 -11.45
CA ASP A 73 8.45 -2.56 -11.44
C ASP A 73 7.90 -2.39 -10.01
N TYR A 74 8.53 -3.03 -9.04
CA TYR A 74 8.13 -2.91 -7.64
C TYR A 74 8.32 -1.49 -7.13
N LEU A 75 9.48 -0.90 -7.40
CA LEU A 75 9.76 0.48 -6.99
C LEU A 75 8.81 1.46 -7.67
N GLU A 76 8.51 1.28 -8.94
CA GLU A 76 7.61 2.14 -9.69
C GLU A 76 6.21 2.13 -9.06
N ARG A 77 5.70 0.97 -8.68
CA ARG A 77 4.39 0.84 -8.07
C ARG A 77 4.32 1.48 -6.68
N VAL A 78 5.36 1.32 -5.88
CA VAL A 78 5.44 1.96 -4.57
C VAL A 78 5.57 3.47 -4.71
N LYS A 79 6.38 3.96 -5.64
CA LYS A 79 6.51 5.39 -5.92
C LYS A 79 5.20 6.00 -6.40
N ALA A 80 4.47 5.30 -7.28
CA ALA A 80 3.19 5.78 -7.78
C ALA A 80 2.18 5.96 -6.63
N MET A 81 2.12 5.02 -5.71
CA MET A 81 1.30 5.16 -4.50
C MET A 81 1.71 6.39 -3.70
N TYR A 82 2.98 6.50 -3.37
CA TYR A 82 3.49 7.57 -2.51
C TYR A 82 3.22 8.94 -3.12
N TYR A 83 3.57 9.15 -4.39
CA TYR A 83 3.41 10.45 -5.04
C TYR A 83 1.94 10.84 -5.22
N ARG A 84 1.05 9.86 -5.35
CA ARG A 84 -0.38 10.14 -5.46
C ARG A 84 -0.98 10.63 -4.16
N SER A 85 -0.61 10.01 -3.05
CA SER A 85 -1.35 10.21 -1.80
C SER A 85 -0.59 10.96 -0.70
N ARG A 86 0.68 11.26 -0.90
CA ARG A 86 1.54 11.87 0.15
C ARG A 86 1.00 13.18 0.72
N ASN A 87 0.25 13.94 -0.07
CA ASN A 87 -0.24 15.26 0.34
C ASN A 87 -1.61 15.21 1.04
N PHE A 88 -2.19 14.02 1.20
CA PHE A 88 -3.48 13.86 1.86
C PHE A 88 -3.27 13.48 3.32
N THR A 89 -3.84 14.28 4.23
CA THR A 89 -3.68 14.06 5.67
C THR A 89 -4.41 12.82 6.17
N CYS A 90 -5.42 12.36 5.45
CA CYS A 90 -6.12 11.12 5.80
C CYS A 90 -5.23 9.89 5.71
N VAL A 91 -4.18 9.92 4.91
CA VAL A 91 -3.24 8.78 4.79
C VAL A 91 -2.32 8.76 6.00
N ILE A 92 -2.48 7.73 6.84
CA ILE A 92 -1.76 7.62 8.12
C ILE A 92 -0.62 6.59 8.08
N ALA A 93 -0.62 5.71 7.08
CA ALA A 93 0.41 4.68 6.92
C ALA A 93 0.45 4.21 5.46
N TYR A 94 1.58 3.63 5.08
CA TYR A 94 1.76 3.01 3.77
C TYR A 94 2.01 1.52 3.93
N GLU A 95 1.37 0.72 3.11
CA GLU A 95 1.60 -0.72 3.03
C GLU A 95 2.29 -1.04 1.71
N LEU A 96 3.36 -1.82 1.76
CA LEU A 96 4.19 -2.11 0.58
C LEU A 96 3.46 -2.93 -0.49
N GLY A 97 2.43 -3.64 -0.11
CA GLY A 97 1.65 -4.42 -1.05
C GLY A 97 0.75 -5.41 -0.35
N GLY A 98 -0.08 -6.10 -1.13
CA GLY A 98 -0.85 -7.24 -0.67
C GLY A 98 0.03 -8.48 -0.53
N PRO A 99 -0.56 -9.66 -0.28
CA PRO A 99 0.21 -10.89 -0.13
C PRO A 99 1.08 -11.15 -1.36
N SER A 100 2.40 -11.15 -1.18
CA SER A 100 3.35 -11.23 -2.30
C SER A 100 4.65 -11.90 -1.90
N GLY A 101 4.75 -12.39 -0.65
CA GLY A 101 5.99 -12.90 -0.13
C GLY A 101 6.99 -11.78 0.11
N ASN A 102 8.19 -12.14 0.53
CA ASN A 102 9.21 -11.16 0.88
C ASN A 102 10.54 -11.48 0.20
N GLY A 103 11.35 -10.45 0.00
CA GLY A 103 12.65 -10.60 -0.60
C GLY A 103 13.21 -9.28 -1.08
N TYR A 104 14.16 -9.36 -1.99
CA TYR A 104 14.98 -8.23 -2.44
C TYR A 104 14.14 -7.00 -2.84
N ASN A 105 13.07 -7.21 -3.62
CA ASN A 105 12.28 -6.11 -4.16
C ASN A 105 11.51 -5.38 -3.06
N MET A 106 11.00 -6.11 -2.08
CA MET A 106 10.32 -5.51 -0.92
C MET A 106 11.29 -4.81 0.02
N TYR A 107 12.52 -5.35 0.18
CA TYR A 107 13.57 -4.66 0.96
C TYR A 107 13.91 -3.32 0.31
N LYS A 108 14.08 -3.29 -0.99
CA LYS A 108 14.38 -2.05 -1.72
C LYS A 108 13.22 -1.07 -1.68
N ALA A 109 11.99 -1.55 -1.80
CA ALA A 109 10.79 -0.71 -1.70
C ALA A 109 10.69 -0.07 -0.31
N TYR A 110 10.91 -0.83 0.74
CA TYR A 110 10.92 -0.31 2.11
C TYR A 110 11.99 0.77 2.28
N GLN A 111 13.22 0.47 1.87
CA GLN A 111 14.33 1.42 1.98
C GLN A 111 14.03 2.72 1.25
N TRP A 112 13.50 2.64 0.02
CA TRP A 112 13.15 3.84 -0.73
C TRP A 112 12.08 4.65 -0.02
N LEU A 113 11.01 4.01 0.40
CA LEU A 113 9.88 4.71 1.03
C LEU A 113 10.31 5.36 2.35
N LYS A 114 11.11 4.68 3.15
CA LYS A 114 11.66 5.26 4.39
C LYS A 114 12.61 6.43 4.11
N SER A 115 13.25 6.46 2.95
CA SER A 115 14.14 7.58 2.61
C SER A 115 13.38 8.87 2.32
N VAL A 116 12.12 8.79 1.89
CA VAL A 116 11.30 9.96 1.53
C VAL A 116 10.17 10.22 2.52
N GLU A 117 9.67 9.19 3.20
CA GLU A 117 8.59 9.32 4.18
C GLU A 117 9.14 9.20 5.59
N LYS A 118 9.16 10.32 6.33
CA LYS A 118 9.81 10.38 7.65
C LYS A 118 8.84 10.27 8.83
N SER A 119 7.53 10.47 8.60
CA SER A 119 6.56 10.53 9.69
C SER A 119 5.56 9.38 9.73
N ARG A 120 5.14 8.88 8.56
CA ARG A 120 4.17 7.80 8.50
C ARG A 120 4.86 6.44 8.53
N PRO A 121 4.30 5.47 9.26
CA PRO A 121 4.88 4.13 9.25
C PRO A 121 4.73 3.45 7.89
N VAL A 122 5.69 2.60 7.57
CA VAL A 122 5.67 1.72 6.41
C VAL A 122 5.53 0.29 6.90
N ILE A 123 4.47 -0.37 6.49
CA ILE A 123 4.13 -1.71 6.99
C ILE A 123 4.05 -2.71 5.85
N TYR A 124 4.32 -3.97 6.18
CA TYR A 124 4.20 -5.06 5.23
C TYR A 124 3.96 -6.38 5.99
N ALA A 125 2.78 -6.95 5.82
CA ALA A 125 2.38 -8.14 6.55
C ALA A 125 3.28 -9.35 6.24
N ASP A 126 3.64 -9.54 4.96
CA ASP A 126 4.47 -10.66 4.54
C ASP A 126 5.95 -10.49 4.89
N ALA A 127 6.33 -9.39 5.54
CA ALA A 127 7.66 -9.30 6.14
C ALA A 127 7.85 -10.32 7.26
N ASP A 128 6.76 -10.72 7.91
CA ASP A 128 6.73 -11.78 8.92
C ASP A 128 7.81 -11.59 10.00
N GLY A 129 7.86 -10.39 10.54
CA GLY A 129 8.81 -10.03 11.59
C GLY A 129 10.18 -9.57 11.08
N GLU A 130 10.41 -9.56 9.78
CA GLU A 130 11.66 -9.03 9.23
C GLU A 130 11.71 -7.49 9.32
N TRP A 131 12.89 -6.95 9.06
CA TRP A 131 13.18 -5.52 9.29
C TRP A 131 12.43 -4.57 8.34
N ASN A 132 11.88 -5.06 7.25
CA ASN A 132 11.24 -4.21 6.24
C ASN A 132 9.75 -3.99 6.51
N SER A 133 9.41 -3.83 7.76
CA SER A 133 8.10 -3.40 8.22
C SER A 133 8.25 -2.70 9.56
N ASP A 134 7.60 -1.56 9.72
CA ASP A 134 7.66 -0.80 10.97
C ASP A 134 6.81 -1.41 12.10
N LEU A 135 5.93 -2.33 11.75
CA LEU A 135 5.05 -3.01 12.73
C LEU A 135 5.15 -4.52 12.62
#